data_6d95366d8efc660eb89931e6b2106342
#
_entry.id   6d95366d8efc660eb89931e6b2106342
#
_cell.length_a   1.000
_cell.length_b   1.000
_cell.length_c   1.000
_cell.angle_alpha   90.00
_cell.angle_beta   90.00
_cell.angle_gamma   90.00
#
_symmetry.space_group_name_H-M   'P 1'
#
loop_
_entity.id
_entity.type
_entity.pdbx_description
1 polymer ?
#
loop_
_entity_poly.entity_id
_entity_poly.type
_entity_poly.pdbx_seq_one_letter_code
_entity_poly.pdbx_strand_id
1 'polypeptide(L)'
;MKKEKSKHTILILGASGFLGNALYKELCPYFRTFGTYRIPKREFEKNQHFFQYNVEEDDVYEILQAVKPTIIISALRGDFSAQVIAHAHIVEYIKTYKSKLIFLSSANVFDAYSKYPSYENDKTLSNSIYGHFKIKIENALLRLPKKHVAIIRLPMVFGAQSPRIQEIKYFFKEKEPIEVFPNLIMNVSTDSKITQQIHYIINRNKSGIFHLGSNDLVHHDDFIKDIITTLQIKTPLLKQVFTTNDDRYLAVLPKENLLPKHLQFTSKDVLSELEV
;
A
#
# COMPACT_ATOMS: atom_id res chain seq x y z
N MET A 1 -22.78 -16.28 19.59
CA MET A 1 -21.56 -17.09 19.45
C MET A 1 -20.36 -16.15 19.38
N LYS A 2 -19.48 -16.14 20.38
CA LYS A 2 -18.17 -15.45 20.25
C LYS A 2 -17.35 -16.25 19.24
N LYS A 3 -17.11 -15.67 18.04
CA LYS A 3 -16.14 -16.27 17.10
C LYS A 3 -14.79 -16.35 17.83
N GLU A 4 -14.23 -17.54 17.97
CA GLU A 4 -12.85 -17.71 18.43
C GLU A 4 -11.94 -16.88 17.54
N LYS A 5 -11.24 -15.90 18.11
CA LYS A 5 -10.27 -15.11 17.38
C LYS A 5 -9.16 -16.04 16.89
N SER A 6 -8.79 -15.93 15.63
CA SER A 6 -7.67 -16.67 15.02
C SER A 6 -6.43 -16.65 15.92
N LYS A 7 -5.63 -17.72 15.86
CA LYS A 7 -4.33 -17.86 16.57
C LYS A 7 -3.29 -16.80 16.18
N HIS A 8 -3.56 -16.00 15.15
CA HIS A 8 -2.63 -14.96 14.68
C HIS A 8 -2.75 -13.65 15.49
N THR A 9 -1.59 -13.18 15.93
CA THR A 9 -1.42 -11.81 16.44
C THR A 9 -0.80 -10.97 15.33
N ILE A 10 -1.48 -9.90 14.93
CA ILE A 10 -1.06 -9.00 13.83
C ILE A 10 -0.58 -7.68 14.42
N LEU A 11 0.58 -7.20 13.98
CA LEU A 11 1.06 -5.85 14.23
C LEU A 11 1.09 -5.08 12.91
N ILE A 12 0.38 -3.94 12.85
CA ILE A 12 0.39 -3.03 11.69
C ILE A 12 1.23 -1.80 12.03
N LEU A 13 2.43 -1.73 11.46
CA LEU A 13 3.28 -0.56 11.56
C LEU A 13 2.75 0.54 10.63
N GLY A 14 2.45 1.72 11.17
CA GLY A 14 1.81 2.81 10.44
C GLY A 14 0.28 2.69 10.35
N ALA A 15 -0.36 2.06 11.34
CA ALA A 15 -1.81 1.84 11.39
C ALA A 15 -2.65 3.12 11.50
N SER A 16 -2.04 4.27 11.82
CA SER A 16 -2.73 5.58 11.80
C SER A 16 -2.78 6.22 10.41
N GLY A 17 -2.02 5.69 9.43
CA GLY A 17 -2.02 6.16 8.04
C GLY A 17 -3.20 5.61 7.23
N PHE A 18 -3.38 6.11 6.00
CA PHE A 18 -4.51 5.77 5.13
C PHE A 18 -4.69 4.25 4.96
N LEU A 19 -3.73 3.55 4.36
CA LEU A 19 -3.81 2.10 4.17
C LEU A 19 -3.70 1.31 5.48
N GLY A 20 -2.85 1.77 6.41
CA GLY A 20 -2.69 1.12 7.70
C GLY A 20 -3.97 1.11 8.52
N ASN A 21 -4.75 2.21 8.50
CA ASN A 21 -6.03 2.31 9.20
C ASN A 21 -7.11 1.44 8.55
N ALA A 22 -7.17 1.43 7.22
CA ALA A 22 -8.07 0.55 6.49
C ALA A 22 -7.78 -0.93 6.80
N LEU A 23 -6.50 -1.34 6.82
CA LEU A 23 -6.08 -2.68 7.21
C LEU A 23 -6.42 -2.99 8.66
N TYR A 24 -6.24 -2.05 9.59
CA TYR A 24 -6.60 -2.26 10.98
C TYR A 24 -8.12 -2.52 11.14
N LYS A 25 -8.95 -1.70 10.50
CA LYS A 25 -10.41 -1.85 10.51
C LYS A 25 -10.86 -3.17 9.90
N GLU A 26 -10.26 -3.59 8.80
CA GLU A 26 -10.57 -4.86 8.12
C GLU A 26 -10.19 -6.07 9.00
N LEU A 27 -9.03 -6.03 9.67
CA LEU A 27 -8.47 -7.21 10.31
C LEU A 27 -8.85 -7.37 11.79
N CYS A 28 -9.10 -6.28 12.53
CA CYS A 28 -9.35 -6.32 13.97
C CYS A 28 -10.62 -7.10 14.39
N PRO A 29 -11.68 -7.27 13.55
CA PRO A 29 -12.80 -8.14 13.89
C PRO A 29 -12.45 -9.64 13.91
N TYR A 30 -11.40 -10.03 13.16
CA TYR A 30 -11.05 -11.45 12.92
C TYR A 30 -9.79 -11.89 13.67
N PHE A 31 -8.86 -10.97 13.93
CA PHE A 31 -7.54 -11.25 14.51
C PHE A 31 -7.30 -10.41 15.76
N ARG A 32 -6.35 -10.84 16.59
CA ARG A 32 -5.78 -9.98 17.62
C ARG A 32 -4.84 -8.98 16.94
N THR A 33 -5.33 -7.78 16.67
CA THR A 33 -4.63 -6.78 15.87
C THR A 33 -4.15 -5.62 16.71
N PHE A 34 -2.89 -5.25 16.55
CA PHE A 34 -2.25 -4.08 17.13
C PHE A 34 -1.80 -3.14 16.03
N GLY A 35 -1.69 -1.86 16.34
CA GLY A 35 -1.27 -0.84 15.40
C GLY A 35 -0.25 0.13 16.00
N THR A 36 0.42 0.89 15.12
CA THR A 36 1.25 2.02 15.57
C THR A 36 0.76 3.34 15.00
N TYR A 37 0.99 4.41 15.73
CA TYR A 37 0.75 5.80 15.32
C TYR A 37 1.98 6.66 15.62
N ARG A 38 2.23 7.70 14.80
CA ARG A 38 3.31 8.66 15.05
C ARG A 38 2.80 9.88 15.79
N ILE A 39 1.74 10.49 15.27
CA ILE A 39 1.17 11.72 15.82
C ILE A 39 0.08 11.36 16.82
N PRO A 40 0.19 11.82 18.09
CA PRO A 40 -0.82 11.59 19.10
C PRO A 40 -2.20 12.08 18.65
N LYS A 41 -3.18 11.20 18.78
CA LYS A 41 -4.60 11.50 18.61
C LYS A 41 -5.37 10.72 19.67
N ARG A 42 -6.38 11.35 20.28
CA ARG A 42 -7.16 10.80 21.38
C ARG A 42 -7.69 9.38 21.09
N GLU A 43 -8.04 9.10 19.83
CA GLU A 43 -8.56 7.79 19.40
C GLU A 43 -7.50 6.67 19.46
N PHE A 44 -6.22 6.99 19.29
CA PHE A 44 -5.12 6.04 19.38
C PHE A 44 -4.57 5.94 20.79
N GLU A 45 -4.38 7.07 21.49
CA GLU A 45 -3.83 7.10 22.84
C GLU A 45 -4.71 6.35 23.85
N LYS A 46 -6.02 6.38 23.67
CA LYS A 46 -6.98 5.65 24.51
C LYS A 46 -7.19 4.19 24.10
N ASN A 47 -6.56 3.74 23.01
CA ASN A 47 -6.70 2.39 22.51
C ASN A 47 -5.50 1.54 22.93
N GLN A 48 -5.70 0.63 23.88
CA GLN A 48 -4.66 -0.31 24.36
C GLN A 48 -4.04 -1.22 23.29
N HIS A 49 -4.59 -1.25 22.09
CA HIS A 49 -4.04 -1.96 20.95
C HIS A 49 -3.12 -1.07 20.09
N PHE A 50 -2.91 0.20 20.45
CA PHE A 50 -2.05 1.10 19.68
C PHE A 50 -0.85 1.55 20.50
N PHE A 51 0.31 1.57 19.83
CA PHE A 51 1.59 2.03 20.37
C PHE A 51 2.04 3.29 19.64
N GLN A 52 2.57 4.26 20.35
CA GLN A 52 3.27 5.36 19.71
C GLN A 52 4.58 4.84 19.12
N TYR A 53 4.90 5.26 17.91
CA TYR A 53 6.11 4.85 17.20
C TYR A 53 6.48 5.88 16.15
N ASN A 54 7.63 6.51 16.32
CA ASN A 54 8.28 7.32 15.30
C ASN A 54 9.46 6.54 14.72
N VAL A 55 9.39 6.17 13.44
CA VAL A 55 10.44 5.37 12.78
C VAL A 55 11.81 6.04 12.77
N GLU A 56 11.86 7.36 12.96
CA GLU A 56 13.09 8.17 12.94
C GLU A 56 13.78 8.23 14.31
N GLU A 57 13.06 7.93 15.40
CA GLU A 57 13.51 8.12 16.78
C GLU A 57 13.45 6.84 17.62
N ASP A 58 12.45 5.97 17.36
CA ASP A 58 12.14 4.82 18.21
C ASP A 58 12.68 3.50 17.64
N ASP A 59 13.01 2.56 18.53
CA ASP A 59 13.35 1.18 18.12
C ASP A 59 12.08 0.33 17.97
N VAL A 60 11.84 -0.14 16.74
CA VAL A 60 10.72 -1.05 16.44
C VAL A 60 10.80 -2.36 17.24
N TYR A 61 11.98 -2.75 17.70
CA TYR A 61 12.20 -4.01 18.42
C TYR A 61 11.46 -4.04 19.77
N GLU A 62 11.34 -2.92 20.46
CA GLU A 62 10.58 -2.81 21.71
C GLU A 62 9.12 -3.19 21.51
N ILE A 63 8.49 -2.68 20.45
CA ILE A 63 7.09 -3.00 20.13
C ILE A 63 6.96 -4.47 19.70
N LEU A 64 7.90 -4.97 18.90
CA LEU A 64 7.92 -6.36 18.48
C LEU A 64 8.01 -7.31 19.69
N GLN A 65 8.82 -6.99 20.69
CA GLN A 65 8.92 -7.78 21.94
C GLN A 65 7.67 -7.67 22.81
N ALA A 66 7.03 -6.51 22.88
CA ALA A 66 5.81 -6.31 23.66
C ALA A 66 4.60 -7.06 23.04
N VAL A 67 4.44 -6.99 21.71
CA VAL A 67 3.30 -7.54 20.99
C VAL A 67 3.48 -9.04 20.67
N LYS A 68 4.72 -9.45 20.38
CA LYS A 68 5.08 -10.80 19.88
C LYS A 68 4.21 -11.23 18.69
N PRO A 69 4.18 -10.42 17.60
CA PRO A 69 3.32 -10.70 16.47
C PRO A 69 3.73 -11.95 15.70
N THR A 70 2.75 -12.73 15.25
CA THR A 70 2.97 -13.79 14.26
C THR A 70 2.97 -13.26 12.83
N ILE A 71 2.29 -12.13 12.62
CA ILE A 71 2.26 -11.41 11.34
C ILE A 71 2.53 -9.93 11.59
N ILE A 72 3.46 -9.37 10.84
CA ILE A 72 3.77 -7.95 10.82
C ILE A 72 3.32 -7.41 9.47
N ILE A 73 2.60 -6.28 9.44
CA ILE A 73 2.25 -5.56 8.21
C ILE A 73 2.95 -4.22 8.26
N SER A 74 3.80 -3.94 7.27
CA SER A 74 4.49 -2.65 7.20
C SER A 74 3.81 -1.73 6.20
N ALA A 75 3.15 -0.69 6.72
CA ALA A 75 2.57 0.45 6.02
C ALA A 75 3.25 1.76 6.44
N LEU A 76 4.51 1.69 6.85
CA LEU A 76 5.28 2.82 7.36
C LEU A 76 5.45 3.93 6.32
N ARG A 77 5.45 5.17 6.83
CA ARG A 77 5.86 6.40 6.15
C ARG A 77 6.89 7.12 7.02
N GLY A 78 7.62 8.08 6.45
CA GLY A 78 8.67 8.83 7.10
C GLY A 78 9.98 8.71 6.35
N ASP A 79 11.10 9.04 6.97
CA ASP A 79 12.42 9.00 6.35
C ASP A 79 12.76 7.62 5.79
N PHE A 80 13.32 7.58 4.58
CA PHE A 80 13.60 6.33 3.88
C PHE A 80 14.74 5.53 4.53
N SER A 81 15.74 6.21 5.06
CA SER A 81 16.88 5.56 5.74
C SER A 81 16.42 4.94 7.06
N ALA A 82 15.62 5.66 7.84
CA ALA A 82 15.03 5.15 9.07
C ALA A 82 14.14 3.91 8.80
N GLN A 83 13.33 3.94 7.74
CA GLN A 83 12.54 2.77 7.35
C GLN A 83 13.42 1.57 6.97
N VAL A 84 14.57 1.77 6.30
CA VAL A 84 15.50 0.69 5.98
C VAL A 84 16.07 0.06 7.26
N ILE A 85 16.44 0.87 8.26
CA ILE A 85 16.94 0.41 9.55
C ILE A 85 15.86 -0.38 10.29
N ALA A 86 14.64 0.17 10.40
CA ALA A 86 13.52 -0.52 11.04
C ALA A 86 13.23 -1.89 10.39
N HIS A 87 13.30 -1.98 9.04
CA HIS A 87 13.12 -3.26 8.36
C HIS A 87 14.27 -4.24 8.57
N ALA A 88 15.50 -3.76 8.78
CA ALA A 88 16.60 -4.64 9.19
C ALA A 88 16.33 -5.28 10.57
N HIS A 89 15.86 -4.51 11.55
CA HIS A 89 15.43 -5.05 12.86
C HIS A 89 14.26 -6.03 12.73
N ILE A 90 13.27 -5.75 11.87
CA ILE A 90 12.17 -6.69 11.58
C ILE A 90 12.68 -7.99 10.96
N VAL A 91 13.66 -7.92 10.05
CA VAL A 91 14.29 -9.11 9.44
C VAL A 91 14.95 -9.98 10.51
N GLU A 92 15.70 -9.39 11.44
CA GLU A 92 16.33 -10.14 12.55
C GLU A 92 15.28 -10.74 13.49
N TYR A 93 14.22 -9.99 13.79
CA TYR A 93 13.08 -10.52 14.56
C TYR A 93 12.46 -11.75 13.89
N ILE A 94 12.21 -11.70 12.56
CA ILE A 94 11.62 -12.80 11.80
C ILE A 94 12.53 -14.05 11.81
N LYS A 95 13.83 -13.88 11.68
CA LYS A 95 14.79 -14.98 11.76
C LYS A 95 14.69 -15.72 13.10
N THR A 96 14.55 -14.96 14.18
CA THR A 96 14.49 -15.49 15.56
C THR A 96 13.13 -16.12 15.87
N TYR A 97 12.03 -15.42 15.62
CA TYR A 97 10.68 -15.79 16.05
C TYR A 97 9.82 -16.42 14.96
N LYS A 98 10.36 -16.56 13.74
CA LYS A 98 9.70 -17.17 12.57
C LYS A 98 8.35 -16.55 12.22
N SER A 99 8.19 -15.27 12.53
CA SER A 99 7.02 -14.47 12.13
C SER A 99 6.97 -14.25 10.62
N LYS A 100 5.88 -13.70 10.11
CA LYS A 100 5.70 -13.36 8.70
C LYS A 100 5.60 -11.85 8.53
N LEU A 101 6.30 -11.29 7.57
CA LEU A 101 6.14 -9.89 7.15
C LEU A 101 5.31 -9.80 5.88
N ILE A 102 4.33 -8.91 5.90
CA ILE A 102 3.63 -8.39 4.72
C ILE A 102 4.13 -6.96 4.51
N PHE A 103 4.90 -6.75 3.46
CA PHE A 103 5.51 -5.47 3.15
C PHE A 103 4.74 -4.76 2.03
N LEU A 104 4.23 -3.56 2.30
CA LEU A 104 3.60 -2.74 1.27
C LEU A 104 4.67 -2.02 0.45
N SER A 105 4.94 -2.57 -0.72
CA SER A 105 5.81 -1.99 -1.73
C SER A 105 5.01 -1.15 -2.74
N SER A 106 5.56 -0.83 -3.89
CA SER A 106 4.98 0.10 -4.86
C SER A 106 5.32 -0.30 -6.30
N ALA A 107 4.51 0.11 -7.26
CA ALA A 107 4.81 0.07 -8.69
C ALA A 107 6.09 0.86 -9.04
N ASN A 108 6.48 1.83 -8.21
CA ASN A 108 7.71 2.62 -8.43
C ASN A 108 9.01 1.80 -8.38
N VAL A 109 8.98 0.55 -7.95
CA VAL A 109 10.14 -0.36 -8.10
C VAL A 109 10.46 -0.68 -9.56
N PHE A 110 9.56 -0.27 -10.49
CA PHE A 110 9.67 -0.46 -11.93
C PHE A 110 9.66 0.85 -12.73
N ASP A 111 9.78 2.01 -12.10
CA ASP A 111 9.60 3.31 -12.78
C ASP A 111 10.69 3.63 -13.83
N ALA A 112 11.77 2.84 -13.89
CA ALA A 112 12.73 2.89 -14.98
C ALA A 112 12.28 2.12 -16.24
N TYR A 113 11.29 1.22 -16.13
CA TYR A 113 10.71 0.53 -17.27
C TYR A 113 9.46 1.27 -17.75
N SER A 114 9.56 1.88 -18.92
CA SER A 114 8.49 2.76 -19.39
C SER A 114 7.66 2.19 -20.54
N LYS A 115 8.06 1.06 -21.14
CA LYS A 115 7.44 0.59 -22.39
C LYS A 115 6.30 -0.43 -22.21
N TYR A 116 6.23 -1.10 -21.07
CA TYR A 116 5.27 -2.18 -20.79
C TYR A 116 4.89 -2.23 -19.32
N PRO A 117 3.71 -2.76 -18.96
CA PRO A 117 3.38 -3.06 -17.57
C PRO A 117 4.35 -4.13 -17.01
N SER A 118 4.59 -4.12 -15.72
CA SER A 118 5.49 -5.02 -15.03
C SER A 118 4.76 -6.15 -14.33
N TYR A 119 5.40 -7.31 -14.25
CA TYR A 119 4.91 -8.53 -13.61
C TYR A 119 5.79 -8.93 -12.41
N GLU A 120 5.34 -9.90 -11.59
CA GLU A 120 5.99 -10.22 -10.32
C GLU A 120 7.46 -10.65 -10.46
N ASN A 121 7.80 -11.38 -11.52
CA ASN A 121 9.15 -11.91 -11.75
C ASN A 121 10.07 -10.96 -12.53
N ASP A 122 9.57 -9.81 -12.94
CA ASP A 122 10.39 -8.81 -13.63
C ASP A 122 11.43 -8.24 -12.67
N LYS A 123 12.63 -7.97 -13.21
CA LYS A 123 13.72 -7.36 -12.46
C LYS A 123 13.34 -5.94 -12.06
N THR A 124 13.36 -5.66 -10.77
CA THR A 124 13.12 -4.30 -10.27
C THR A 124 14.23 -3.35 -10.69
N LEU A 125 13.86 -2.19 -11.21
CA LEU A 125 14.72 -1.07 -11.56
C LEU A 125 13.93 0.24 -11.43
N SER A 126 14.50 1.20 -10.74
CA SER A 126 13.87 2.51 -10.51
C SER A 126 14.84 3.64 -10.76
N ASN A 127 14.32 4.79 -11.20
CA ASN A 127 15.04 6.05 -11.30
C ASN A 127 14.74 6.99 -10.13
N SER A 128 13.72 6.68 -9.33
CA SER A 128 13.32 7.51 -8.19
C SER A 128 13.98 7.06 -6.88
N ILE A 129 14.27 8.02 -6.00
CA ILE A 129 14.76 7.73 -4.64
C ILE A 129 13.78 6.84 -3.89
N TYR A 130 12.47 7.08 -4.08
CA TYR A 130 11.41 6.27 -3.47
C TYR A 130 11.43 4.81 -3.95
N GLY A 131 11.57 4.57 -5.25
CA GLY A 131 11.66 3.22 -5.78
C GLY A 131 12.94 2.51 -5.36
N HIS A 132 14.08 3.19 -5.36
CA HIS A 132 15.35 2.63 -4.86
C HIS A 132 15.25 2.17 -3.40
N PHE A 133 14.66 2.99 -2.53
CA PHE A 133 14.45 2.63 -1.14
C PHE A 133 13.56 1.38 -1.00
N LYS A 134 12.46 1.29 -1.77
CA LYS A 134 11.60 0.10 -1.77
C LYS A 134 12.33 -1.14 -2.26
N ILE A 135 13.11 -1.05 -3.34
CA ILE A 135 13.94 -2.14 -3.86
C ILE A 135 14.95 -2.61 -2.80
N LYS A 136 15.59 -1.70 -2.07
CA LYS A 136 16.54 -2.05 -1.00
C LYS A 136 15.90 -2.92 0.06
N ILE A 137 14.68 -2.59 0.49
CA ILE A 137 13.94 -3.40 1.47
C ILE A 137 13.51 -4.73 0.84
N GLU A 138 12.93 -4.73 -0.38
CA GLU A 138 12.54 -5.97 -1.07
C GLU A 138 13.71 -6.95 -1.17
N ASN A 139 14.90 -6.48 -1.55
CA ASN A 139 16.11 -7.31 -1.66
C ASN A 139 16.55 -7.91 -0.32
N ALA A 140 16.36 -7.19 0.80
CA ALA A 140 16.63 -7.74 2.12
C ALA A 140 15.61 -8.83 2.50
N LEU A 141 14.34 -8.60 2.17
CA LEU A 141 13.25 -9.54 2.45
C LEU A 141 13.32 -10.82 1.61
N LEU A 142 13.72 -10.72 0.35
CA LEU A 142 13.87 -11.86 -0.57
C LEU A 142 15.00 -12.82 -0.17
N ARG A 143 15.89 -12.43 0.75
CA ARG A 143 16.88 -13.34 1.37
C ARG A 143 16.31 -14.19 2.48
N LEU A 144 15.11 -13.89 2.98
CA LEU A 144 14.41 -14.71 3.96
C LEU A 144 13.73 -15.92 3.28
N PRO A 145 13.48 -17.02 4.02
CA PRO A 145 12.68 -18.11 3.48
C PRO A 145 11.30 -17.62 3.01
N LYS A 146 10.90 -17.99 1.79
CA LYS A 146 9.68 -17.50 1.10
C LYS A 146 8.44 -17.48 1.99
N LYS A 147 8.27 -18.49 2.85
CA LYS A 147 7.10 -18.64 3.75
C LYS A 147 6.95 -17.48 4.76
N HIS A 148 8.02 -16.74 5.03
CA HIS A 148 8.04 -15.64 6.01
C HIS A 148 7.79 -14.27 5.39
N VAL A 149 7.60 -14.17 4.07
CA VAL A 149 7.49 -12.88 3.38
C VAL A 149 6.35 -12.88 2.38
N ALA A 150 5.57 -11.80 2.40
CA ALA A 150 4.70 -11.40 1.30
C ALA A 150 5.03 -9.95 0.94
N ILE A 151 5.50 -9.72 -0.28
CA ILE A 151 5.77 -8.38 -0.82
C ILE A 151 4.56 -7.98 -1.66
N ILE A 152 3.93 -6.89 -1.31
CA ILE A 152 2.72 -6.38 -1.97
C ILE A 152 3.10 -5.13 -2.75
N ARG A 153 3.23 -5.25 -4.06
CA ARG A 153 3.47 -4.11 -4.95
C ARG A 153 2.14 -3.50 -5.35
N LEU A 154 1.96 -2.26 -4.96
CA LEU A 154 0.71 -1.51 -5.11
C LEU A 154 0.82 -0.50 -6.25
N PRO A 155 -0.23 -0.36 -7.09
CA PRO A 155 -0.36 0.73 -8.04
C PRO A 155 -0.73 2.04 -7.34
N MET A 156 -1.29 3.00 -8.06
CA MET A 156 -1.94 4.15 -7.45
C MET A 156 -3.19 3.72 -6.70
N VAL A 157 -3.28 4.15 -5.43
CA VAL A 157 -4.40 3.80 -4.55
C VAL A 157 -5.26 5.02 -4.30
N PHE A 158 -6.56 4.84 -4.52
CA PHE A 158 -7.59 5.82 -4.29
C PHE A 158 -8.49 5.39 -3.11
N GLY A 159 -9.42 6.22 -2.73
CA GLY A 159 -10.37 6.02 -1.64
C GLY A 159 -10.81 7.37 -1.10
N ALA A 160 -11.99 7.47 -0.51
CA ALA A 160 -12.58 8.74 -0.07
C ALA A 160 -11.64 9.59 0.81
N GLN A 161 -10.80 8.91 1.62
CA GLN A 161 -9.83 9.53 2.54
C GLN A 161 -8.39 9.41 2.03
N SER A 162 -8.17 9.00 0.79
CA SER A 162 -6.82 8.89 0.24
C SER A 162 -6.16 10.26 0.10
N PRO A 163 -4.83 10.37 0.28
CA PRO A 163 -4.12 11.62 0.05
C PRO A 163 -4.39 12.21 -1.33
N ARG A 164 -4.52 11.37 -2.35
CA ARG A 164 -4.79 11.81 -3.73
C ARG A 164 -6.15 12.47 -3.90
N ILE A 165 -7.21 11.88 -3.33
CA ILE A 165 -8.55 12.48 -3.37
C ILE A 165 -8.59 13.76 -2.54
N GLN A 166 -7.90 13.81 -1.39
CA GLN A 166 -7.80 15.03 -0.59
C GLN A 166 -7.04 16.13 -1.34
N GLU A 167 -5.98 15.78 -2.07
CA GLU A 167 -5.21 16.70 -2.91
C GLU A 167 -6.06 17.28 -4.05
N ILE A 168 -6.82 16.46 -4.78
CA ILE A 168 -7.75 16.91 -5.82
C ILE A 168 -8.79 17.88 -5.23
N LYS A 169 -9.39 17.55 -4.08
CA LYS A 169 -10.35 18.43 -3.39
C LYS A 169 -9.71 19.74 -2.93
N TYR A 170 -8.48 19.69 -2.45
CA TYR A 170 -7.72 20.88 -2.03
C TYR A 170 -7.44 21.81 -3.22
N PHE A 171 -6.86 21.32 -4.32
CA PHE A 171 -6.57 22.13 -5.51
C PHE A 171 -7.84 22.73 -6.11
N PHE A 172 -8.93 21.97 -6.12
CA PHE A 172 -10.22 22.51 -6.55
C PHE A 172 -10.68 23.67 -5.66
N LYS A 173 -10.60 23.52 -4.34
CA LYS A 173 -11.00 24.55 -3.36
C LYS A 173 -10.15 25.82 -3.49
N GLU A 174 -8.84 25.65 -3.62
CA GLU A 174 -7.88 26.76 -3.72
C GLU A 174 -7.82 27.36 -5.15
N LYS A 175 -8.59 26.81 -6.10
CA LYS A 175 -8.57 27.18 -7.53
C LYS A 175 -7.21 27.02 -8.18
N GLU A 176 -6.44 26.04 -7.73
CA GLU A 176 -5.15 25.66 -8.28
C GLU A 176 -5.30 24.58 -9.35
N PRO A 177 -4.40 24.49 -10.33
CA PRO A 177 -4.48 23.47 -11.36
C PRO A 177 -4.11 22.08 -10.84
N ILE A 178 -4.94 21.09 -11.15
CA ILE A 178 -4.66 19.69 -10.90
C ILE A 178 -3.76 19.17 -12.03
N GLU A 179 -2.58 18.68 -11.70
CA GLU A 179 -1.67 18.09 -12.68
C GLU A 179 -2.18 16.72 -13.15
N VAL A 180 -2.25 16.55 -14.46
CA VAL A 180 -2.61 15.29 -15.12
C VAL A 180 -1.52 14.91 -16.12
N PHE A 181 -1.27 13.62 -16.27
CA PHE A 181 -0.19 13.07 -17.07
C PHE A 181 -0.77 12.23 -18.23
N PRO A 182 -1.03 12.84 -19.42
CA PRO A 182 -1.69 12.15 -20.54
C PRO A 182 -0.97 10.88 -21.00
N ASN A 183 0.36 10.88 -21.01
CA ASN A 183 1.18 9.76 -21.46
C ASN A 183 1.49 8.73 -20.34
N LEU A 184 0.91 8.87 -19.16
CA LEU A 184 1.09 7.91 -18.08
C LEU A 184 -0.02 6.85 -18.10
N ILE A 185 0.36 5.62 -18.40
CA ILE A 185 -0.52 4.45 -18.35
C ILE A 185 -0.28 3.70 -17.03
N MET A 186 -1.36 3.44 -16.30
CA MET A 186 -1.30 2.84 -14.96
C MET A 186 -2.45 1.87 -14.75
N ASN A 187 -2.33 1.02 -13.74
CA ASN A 187 -3.47 0.39 -13.10
C ASN A 187 -3.74 1.05 -11.75
N VAL A 188 -4.88 0.79 -11.15
CA VAL A 188 -5.39 1.51 -9.99
C VAL A 188 -5.98 0.55 -8.94
N SER A 189 -6.16 1.02 -7.71
CA SER A 189 -6.84 0.25 -6.67
C SER A 189 -7.54 1.18 -5.67
N THR A 190 -8.35 0.58 -4.76
CA THR A 190 -8.85 1.26 -3.56
C THR A 190 -8.25 0.63 -2.30
N ASP A 191 -8.31 1.37 -1.18
CA ASP A 191 -7.95 0.84 0.13
C ASP A 191 -8.83 -0.36 0.52
N SER A 192 -10.12 -0.33 0.18
CA SER A 192 -11.07 -1.43 0.39
C SER A 192 -10.66 -2.70 -0.36
N LYS A 193 -10.36 -2.60 -1.66
CA LYS A 193 -9.91 -3.76 -2.46
C LYS A 193 -8.59 -4.34 -1.94
N ILE A 194 -7.62 -3.48 -1.63
CA ILE A 194 -6.32 -3.91 -1.09
C ILE A 194 -6.48 -4.64 0.24
N THR A 195 -7.30 -4.12 1.15
CA THR A 195 -7.48 -4.73 2.47
C THR A 195 -8.14 -6.10 2.37
N GLN A 196 -9.16 -6.27 1.52
CA GLN A 196 -9.79 -7.57 1.24
C GLN A 196 -8.80 -8.58 0.63
N GLN A 197 -7.98 -8.14 -0.33
CA GLN A 197 -6.96 -8.98 -0.95
C GLN A 197 -5.87 -9.40 0.05
N ILE A 198 -5.39 -8.49 0.90
CA ILE A 198 -4.42 -8.79 1.96
C ILE A 198 -5.04 -9.73 3.02
N HIS A 199 -6.29 -9.50 3.40
CA HIS A 199 -7.02 -10.40 4.31
C HIS A 199 -7.07 -11.84 3.75
N TYR A 200 -7.36 -12.00 2.46
CA TYR A 200 -7.30 -13.30 1.80
C TYR A 200 -5.90 -13.92 1.82
N ILE A 201 -4.85 -13.12 1.55
CA ILE A 201 -3.44 -13.56 1.60
C ILE A 201 -3.09 -14.09 3.00
N ILE A 202 -3.55 -13.41 4.06
CA ILE A 202 -3.37 -13.83 5.44
C ILE A 202 -4.10 -15.14 5.72
N ASN A 203 -5.40 -15.21 5.42
CA ASN A 203 -6.24 -16.36 5.69
C ASN A 203 -5.77 -17.64 4.97
N ARG A 204 -5.20 -17.48 3.77
CA ARG A 204 -4.65 -18.59 2.97
C ARG A 204 -3.15 -18.80 3.20
N ASN A 205 -2.58 -18.09 4.16
CA ASN A 205 -1.14 -18.14 4.47
C ASN A 205 -0.24 -18.03 3.22
N LYS A 206 -0.65 -17.24 2.22
CA LYS A 206 0.09 -17.07 0.97
C LYS A 206 1.34 -16.24 1.17
N SER A 207 2.40 -16.52 0.44
CA SER A 207 3.70 -15.85 0.51
C SER A 207 4.32 -15.67 -0.87
N GLY A 208 5.26 -14.75 -0.99
CA GLY A 208 5.91 -14.37 -2.24
C GLY A 208 5.58 -12.95 -2.65
N ILE A 209 5.68 -12.63 -3.94
CA ILE A 209 5.41 -11.30 -4.47
C ILE A 209 4.01 -11.26 -5.06
N PHE A 210 3.24 -10.22 -4.76
CA PHE A 210 1.89 -10.01 -5.26
C PHE A 210 1.80 -8.62 -5.89
N HIS A 211 1.19 -8.53 -7.05
CA HIS A 211 0.73 -7.29 -7.65
C HIS A 211 -0.76 -7.14 -7.37
N LEU A 212 -1.16 -6.11 -6.61
CA LEU A 212 -2.55 -5.89 -6.22
C LEU A 212 -3.08 -4.60 -6.85
N GLY A 213 -3.97 -4.74 -7.83
CA GLY A 213 -4.55 -3.62 -8.55
C GLY A 213 -5.61 -4.07 -9.53
N SER A 214 -6.19 -3.14 -10.28
CA SER A 214 -7.11 -3.45 -11.36
C SER A 214 -6.42 -4.28 -12.44
N ASN A 215 -7.21 -5.13 -13.12
CA ASN A 215 -6.70 -6.00 -14.19
C ASN A 215 -6.56 -5.28 -15.53
N ASP A 216 -7.11 -4.10 -15.64
CA ASP A 216 -7.07 -3.22 -16.81
C ASP A 216 -6.10 -2.05 -16.59
N LEU A 217 -5.82 -1.37 -17.68
CA LEU A 217 -4.94 -0.20 -17.73
C LEU A 217 -5.73 1.04 -18.13
N VAL A 218 -5.37 2.17 -17.54
CA VAL A 218 -6.00 3.46 -17.82
C VAL A 218 -4.93 4.53 -18.02
N HIS A 219 -5.22 5.54 -18.84
CA HIS A 219 -4.44 6.76 -18.88
C HIS A 219 -4.73 7.59 -17.62
N HIS A 220 -3.67 8.14 -17.03
CA HIS A 220 -3.79 8.90 -15.79
C HIS A 220 -4.74 10.10 -15.92
N ASP A 221 -4.63 10.87 -17.00
CA ASP A 221 -5.44 12.06 -17.19
C ASP A 221 -6.93 11.71 -17.39
N ASP A 222 -7.26 10.67 -18.13
CA ASP A 222 -8.63 10.21 -18.30
C ASP A 222 -9.22 9.70 -16.98
N PHE A 223 -8.45 8.90 -16.23
CA PHE A 223 -8.90 8.41 -14.94
C PHE A 223 -9.11 9.52 -13.90
N ILE A 224 -8.27 10.55 -13.90
CA ILE A 224 -8.47 11.74 -13.03
C ILE A 224 -9.71 12.53 -13.46
N LYS A 225 -9.99 12.66 -14.76
CA LYS A 225 -11.24 13.29 -15.25
C LYS A 225 -12.48 12.51 -14.81
N ASP A 226 -12.41 11.18 -14.87
CA ASP A 226 -13.49 10.30 -14.38
C ASP A 226 -13.72 10.48 -12.88
N ILE A 227 -12.64 10.51 -12.06
CA ILE A 227 -12.72 10.82 -10.63
C ILE A 227 -13.38 12.18 -10.39
N ILE A 228 -12.97 13.22 -11.10
CA ILE A 228 -13.51 14.58 -10.97
C ILE A 228 -15.02 14.59 -11.28
N THR A 229 -15.41 13.86 -12.32
CA THR A 229 -16.83 13.69 -12.70
C THR A 229 -17.59 12.93 -11.59
N THR A 230 -17.06 11.83 -11.09
CA THR A 230 -17.64 11.03 -10.00
C THR A 230 -17.80 11.84 -8.71
N LEU A 231 -16.84 12.70 -8.39
CA LEU A 231 -16.88 13.61 -7.24
C LEU A 231 -17.74 14.86 -7.48
N GLN A 232 -18.38 14.98 -8.65
CA GLN A 232 -19.22 16.13 -9.06
C GLN A 232 -18.50 17.49 -8.94
N ILE A 233 -17.19 17.49 -9.16
CA ILE A 233 -16.37 18.73 -9.16
C ILE A 233 -16.64 19.50 -10.45
N LYS A 234 -17.16 20.73 -10.32
CA LYS A 234 -17.47 21.58 -11.47
C LYS A 234 -16.28 22.45 -11.85
N THR A 235 -16.03 22.57 -13.18
CA THR A 235 -14.99 23.48 -13.74
C THR A 235 -13.60 23.32 -13.09
N PRO A 236 -13.01 22.12 -13.05
CA PRO A 236 -11.65 21.96 -12.54
C PRO A 236 -10.65 22.61 -13.49
N LEU A 237 -9.58 23.18 -12.93
CA LEU A 237 -8.43 23.58 -13.72
C LEU A 237 -7.53 22.36 -13.88
N LEU A 238 -7.29 21.91 -15.11
CA LEU A 238 -6.38 20.81 -15.40
C LEU A 238 -5.13 21.32 -16.09
N LYS A 239 -3.96 20.92 -15.59
CA LYS A 239 -2.66 21.18 -16.19
C LYS A 239 -2.08 19.88 -16.72
N GLN A 240 -2.02 19.75 -18.04
CA GLN A 240 -1.37 18.61 -18.68
C GLN A 240 0.16 18.70 -18.52
N VAL A 241 0.77 17.63 -18.01
CA VAL A 241 2.22 17.53 -17.84
C VAL A 241 2.72 16.33 -18.66
N PHE A 242 3.60 16.61 -19.60
CA PHE A 242 4.24 15.60 -20.43
C PHE A 242 5.68 15.43 -19.97
N THR A 243 6.02 14.22 -19.50
CA THR A 243 7.40 13.90 -19.11
C THR A 243 8.20 13.29 -20.25
N THR A 244 7.51 12.72 -21.24
CA THR A 244 8.05 12.11 -22.46
C THR A 244 7.06 12.34 -23.61
N ASN A 245 7.50 12.15 -24.87
CA ASN A 245 6.61 12.20 -26.03
C ASN A 245 5.85 10.87 -26.23
N ASP A 246 6.35 9.77 -25.63
CA ASP A 246 5.77 8.45 -25.75
C ASP A 246 4.99 8.06 -24.49
N ASP A 247 4.09 7.10 -24.63
CA ASP A 247 3.42 6.49 -23.50
C ASP A 247 4.40 5.83 -22.55
N ARG A 248 4.16 6.04 -21.26
CA ARG A 248 4.96 5.49 -20.16
C ARG A 248 4.09 4.67 -19.22
N TYR A 249 4.49 3.44 -19.00
CA TYR A 249 3.79 2.54 -18.09
C TYR A 249 4.34 2.64 -16.67
N LEU A 250 3.45 2.83 -15.70
CA LEU A 250 3.70 2.64 -14.26
C LEU A 250 2.59 1.75 -13.71
N ALA A 251 2.61 0.50 -14.13
CA ALA A 251 1.57 -0.48 -13.86
C ALA A 251 2.15 -1.81 -13.40
N VAL A 252 1.50 -2.43 -12.42
CA VAL A 252 1.87 -3.73 -11.86
C VAL A 252 0.69 -4.69 -12.03
N LEU A 253 0.76 -5.55 -13.03
CA LEU A 253 -0.27 -6.53 -13.33
C LEU A 253 0.07 -7.89 -12.71
N PRO A 254 -0.91 -8.61 -12.14
CA PRO A 254 -0.70 -9.94 -11.60
C PRO A 254 -0.60 -10.97 -12.73
N LYS A 255 0.36 -11.88 -12.62
CA LYS A 255 0.54 -13.01 -13.54
C LYS A 255 0.75 -14.33 -12.81
N GLU A 256 1.68 -14.35 -11.85
CA GLU A 256 2.09 -15.57 -11.14
C GLU A 256 1.22 -15.86 -9.92
N ASN A 257 0.89 -14.83 -9.16
CA ASN A 257 0.14 -14.93 -7.91
C ASN A 257 -1.29 -14.38 -8.05
N LEU A 258 -2.00 -14.86 -9.06
CA LEU A 258 -3.39 -14.48 -9.28
C LEU A 258 -4.27 -14.77 -8.06
N LEU A 259 -5.09 -13.79 -7.72
CA LEU A 259 -6.13 -13.95 -6.71
C LEU A 259 -7.42 -14.52 -7.34
N PRO A 260 -8.31 -15.13 -6.54
CA PRO A 260 -9.60 -15.62 -7.04
C PRO A 260 -10.41 -14.55 -7.76
N LYS A 261 -11.23 -14.93 -8.73
CA LYS A 261 -12.02 -14.02 -9.57
C LYS A 261 -12.84 -12.99 -8.77
N HIS A 262 -13.42 -13.38 -7.62
CA HIS A 262 -14.20 -12.48 -6.78
C HIS A 262 -13.38 -11.39 -6.06
N LEU A 263 -12.06 -11.48 -6.08
CA LEU A 263 -11.12 -10.47 -5.59
C LEU A 263 -10.44 -9.68 -6.71
N GLN A 264 -10.74 -10.01 -7.96
CA GLN A 264 -10.26 -9.28 -9.14
C GLN A 264 -11.28 -8.19 -9.48
N PHE A 265 -10.81 -7.07 -10.00
CA PHE A 265 -11.62 -5.91 -10.30
C PHE A 265 -11.01 -5.08 -11.43
N THR A 266 -11.77 -4.14 -11.95
CA THR A 266 -11.39 -3.19 -13.00
C THR A 266 -11.27 -1.77 -12.46
N SER A 267 -10.74 -0.86 -13.25
CA SER A 267 -10.71 0.58 -12.93
C SER A 267 -12.11 1.17 -12.74
N LYS A 268 -13.13 0.63 -13.42
CA LYS A 268 -14.53 1.03 -13.24
C LYS A 268 -15.05 0.67 -11.84
N ASP A 269 -14.66 -0.49 -11.32
CA ASP A 269 -15.01 -0.88 -9.95
C ASP A 269 -14.36 0.06 -8.92
N VAL A 270 -13.17 0.58 -9.23
CA VAL A 270 -12.49 1.59 -8.39
C VAL A 270 -13.27 2.90 -8.39
N LEU A 271 -13.75 3.37 -9.56
CA LEU A 271 -14.56 4.59 -9.66
C LEU A 271 -15.88 4.45 -8.90
N SER A 272 -16.56 3.30 -9.03
CA SER A 272 -17.84 3.07 -8.34
C SER A 272 -17.71 3.10 -6.80
N GLU A 273 -16.56 2.76 -6.24
CA GLU A 273 -16.31 2.88 -4.79
C GLU A 273 -16.04 4.34 -4.34
N LEU A 274 -15.84 5.26 -5.27
CA LEU A 274 -15.66 6.70 -4.98
C LEU A 274 -16.97 7.48 -5.09
N GLU A 275 -18.02 6.90 -5.66
CA GLU A 275 -19.38 7.46 -5.67
C GLU A 275 -19.89 7.50 -4.21
N VAL A 276 -20.16 8.69 -3.70
CA VAL A 276 -20.64 8.93 -2.33
C VAL A 276 -22.11 9.32 -2.36
#